data_5c41773606fe7ca95d40c2d718c210eb
#
_entry.id   5c41773606fe7ca95d40c2d718c210eb
#
_cell.length_a   1.000
_cell.length_b   1.000
_cell.length_c   1.000
_cell.angle_alpha   90.00
_cell.angle_beta   90.00
_cell.angle_gamma   90.00
#
_symmetry.space_group_name_H-M   'P 1'
#
loop_
_entity.id
_entity.type
_entity.pdbx_description
1 polymer ?
#
loop_
_entity_poly.entity_id
_entity_poly.type
_entity_poly.pdbx_seq_one_letter_code
_entity_poly.pdbx_strand_id
1 'polypeptide(L)'
;RLEKRKGHPYILSAIAKLKNEYPNILYVIAGSGEELSNLKKIVKKSKIENNVLFVGNINNNQKNFLFKKTDLMIMPTTDETNNRSIEGFGIAYIEAAFYGVPSIASNIGGTPEAVIHEETGLILSKIDDVYSALRHLISDKTKTKKLGQNAKIRAESNYRWADVIKKYLHIIDNIDRKN
;
A
#
# COMPACT_ATOMS: atom_id res chain seq x y z
N ARG A 1 -8.26 6.16 -5.26
CA ARG A 1 -8.32 7.57 -5.68
C ARG A 1 -6.96 8.23 -5.47
N LEU A 2 -6.59 9.19 -6.35
CA LEU A 2 -5.36 10.00 -6.24
C LEU A 2 -5.68 11.27 -5.45
N GLU A 3 -5.54 11.15 -4.14
CA GLU A 3 -5.77 12.20 -3.15
C GLU A 3 -4.44 12.59 -2.50
N LYS A 4 -4.33 13.83 -2.03
CA LYS A 4 -3.14 14.37 -1.40
C LYS A 4 -2.63 13.50 -0.24
N ARG A 5 -3.57 13.04 0.61
CA ARG A 5 -3.25 12.19 1.77
C ARG A 5 -2.58 10.85 1.43
N LYS A 6 -2.63 10.38 0.19
CA LYS A 6 -2.01 9.10 -0.22
C LYS A 6 -0.48 9.15 -0.32
N GLY A 7 0.13 10.32 -0.12
CA GLY A 7 1.56 10.49 0.02
C GLY A 7 2.38 10.24 -1.25
N HIS A 8 1.76 10.21 -2.43
CA HIS A 8 2.46 10.00 -3.71
C HIS A 8 3.67 10.91 -3.93
N PRO A 9 3.65 12.24 -3.59
CA PRO A 9 4.81 13.10 -3.79
C PRO A 9 6.08 12.63 -3.06
N TYR A 10 5.94 12.05 -1.86
CA TYR A 10 7.06 11.51 -1.08
C TYR A 10 7.67 10.28 -1.76
N ILE A 11 6.82 9.42 -2.34
CA ILE A 11 7.26 8.26 -3.11
C ILE A 11 8.02 8.72 -4.35
N LEU A 12 7.47 9.69 -5.10
CA LEU A 12 8.14 10.24 -6.31
C LEU A 12 9.49 10.86 -5.98
N SER A 13 9.61 11.55 -4.84
CA SER A 13 10.89 12.07 -4.35
C SER A 13 11.89 10.94 -4.04
N ALA A 14 11.43 9.86 -3.43
CA ALA A 14 12.25 8.69 -3.14
C ALA A 14 12.71 7.99 -4.43
N ILE A 15 11.81 7.78 -5.41
CA ILE A 15 12.14 7.20 -6.72
C ILE A 15 13.19 8.05 -7.45
N ALA A 16 13.06 9.39 -7.40
CA ALA A 16 14.04 10.29 -8.01
C ALA A 16 15.46 10.13 -7.42
N LYS A 17 15.57 9.81 -6.14
CA LYS A 17 16.85 9.53 -5.48
C LYS A 17 17.38 8.13 -5.79
N LEU A 18 16.48 7.16 -5.95
CA LEU A 18 16.83 5.74 -6.13
C LEU A 18 17.13 5.36 -7.59
N LYS A 19 16.66 6.11 -8.58
CA LYS A 19 16.75 5.74 -10.00
C LYS A 19 18.15 5.47 -10.52
N ASN A 20 19.17 6.12 -9.95
CA ASN A 20 20.56 5.92 -10.38
C ASN A 20 21.15 4.63 -9.79
N GLU A 21 20.77 4.26 -8.57
CA GLU A 21 21.17 3.01 -7.90
C GLU A 21 20.35 1.82 -8.42
N TYR A 22 19.05 2.06 -8.73
CA TYR A 22 18.11 1.07 -9.22
C TYR A 22 17.43 1.56 -10.51
N PRO A 23 18.11 1.54 -11.66
CA PRO A 23 17.59 2.13 -12.91
C PRO A 23 16.29 1.47 -13.41
N ASN A 24 16.07 0.21 -13.06
CA ASN A 24 14.88 -0.55 -13.43
C ASN A 24 13.72 -0.43 -12.42
N ILE A 25 13.85 0.45 -11.40
CA ILE A 25 12.74 0.69 -10.47
C ILE A 25 11.55 1.27 -11.25
N LEU A 26 10.37 0.69 -11.03
CA LEU A 26 9.12 1.16 -11.64
C LEU A 26 8.06 1.36 -10.57
N TYR A 27 7.57 2.58 -10.43
CA TYR A 27 6.45 2.92 -9.58
C TYR A 27 5.17 2.98 -10.41
N VAL A 28 4.26 2.05 -10.19
CA VAL A 28 2.95 2.00 -10.88
C VAL A 28 1.89 2.70 -10.03
N ILE A 29 1.23 3.69 -10.61
CA ILE A 29 0.17 4.48 -9.98
C ILE A 29 -1.16 4.12 -10.64
N ALA A 30 -2.03 3.42 -9.90
CA ALA A 30 -3.36 3.05 -10.34
C ALA A 30 -4.42 3.95 -9.70
N GLY A 31 -5.38 4.41 -10.50
CA GLY A 31 -6.49 5.26 -10.08
C GLY A 31 -6.54 6.61 -10.77
N SER A 32 -7.54 7.39 -10.38
CA SER A 32 -7.76 8.77 -10.82
C SER A 32 -8.05 9.67 -9.61
N GLY A 33 -7.93 10.96 -9.77
CA GLY A 33 -8.21 11.95 -8.72
C GLY A 33 -7.59 13.30 -9.00
N GLU A 34 -7.84 14.24 -8.11
CA GLU A 34 -7.43 15.64 -8.21
C GLU A 34 -5.91 15.83 -8.31
N GLU A 35 -5.13 14.93 -7.68
CA GLU A 35 -3.67 15.00 -7.67
C GLU A 35 -3.02 14.55 -8.99
N LEU A 36 -3.72 13.93 -9.94
CA LEU A 36 -3.12 13.37 -11.16
C LEU A 36 -2.26 14.39 -11.92
N SER A 37 -2.79 15.60 -12.13
CA SER A 37 -2.08 16.65 -12.86
C SER A 37 -0.82 17.11 -12.13
N ASN A 38 -0.89 17.25 -10.81
CA ASN A 38 0.23 17.63 -9.95
C ASN A 38 1.33 16.54 -9.96
N LEU A 39 0.94 15.28 -9.81
CA LEU A 39 1.88 14.15 -9.83
C LEU A 39 2.62 14.04 -11.17
N LYS A 40 1.94 14.23 -12.31
CA LYS A 40 2.58 14.27 -13.64
C LYS A 40 3.60 15.42 -13.75
N LYS A 41 3.31 16.59 -13.19
CA LYS A 41 4.27 17.71 -13.15
C LYS A 41 5.51 17.37 -12.33
N ILE A 42 5.33 16.73 -11.16
CA ILE A 42 6.44 16.28 -10.30
C ILE A 42 7.31 15.26 -11.05
N VAL A 43 6.72 14.27 -11.70
CA VAL A 43 7.43 13.24 -12.48
C VAL A 43 8.31 13.89 -13.55
N LYS A 44 7.76 14.83 -14.34
CA LYS A 44 8.50 15.56 -15.39
C LYS A 44 9.63 16.42 -14.79
N LYS A 45 9.34 17.19 -13.73
CA LYS A 45 10.33 18.04 -13.05
C LYS A 45 11.50 17.22 -12.49
N SER A 46 11.23 16.03 -11.97
CA SER A 46 12.21 15.13 -11.37
C SER A 46 12.93 14.25 -12.41
N LYS A 47 12.54 14.32 -13.68
CA LYS A 47 13.10 13.51 -14.79
C LYS A 47 13.06 12.01 -14.47
N ILE A 48 11.88 11.51 -14.04
CA ILE A 48 11.64 10.11 -13.67
C ILE A 48 10.52 9.47 -14.52
N GLU A 49 10.30 9.97 -15.71
CA GLU A 49 9.23 9.48 -16.60
C GLU A 49 9.37 7.98 -16.90
N ASN A 50 10.60 7.49 -17.04
CA ASN A 50 10.88 6.07 -17.28
C ASN A 50 10.69 5.19 -16.03
N ASN A 51 10.59 5.79 -14.85
CA ASN A 51 10.45 5.09 -13.57
C ASN A 51 9.03 5.17 -12.97
N VAL A 52 8.07 5.81 -13.68
CA VAL A 52 6.70 5.99 -13.19
C VAL A 52 5.69 5.71 -14.29
N LEU A 53 4.74 4.82 -14.01
CA LEU A 53 3.67 4.47 -14.91
C LEU A 53 2.31 4.82 -14.29
N PHE A 54 1.54 5.70 -14.95
CA PHE A 54 0.16 5.99 -14.60
C PHE A 54 -0.76 5.09 -15.42
N VAL A 55 -1.49 4.19 -14.78
CA VAL A 55 -2.39 3.23 -15.46
C VAL A 55 -3.87 3.64 -15.42
N GLY A 56 -4.20 4.74 -14.74
CA GLY A 56 -5.58 5.19 -14.61
C GLY A 56 -6.45 4.24 -13.78
N ASN A 57 -7.75 4.28 -14.00
CA ASN A 57 -8.68 3.36 -13.33
C ASN A 57 -8.53 1.95 -13.90
N ILE A 58 -8.43 0.98 -13.01
CA ILE A 58 -8.22 -0.43 -13.36
C ILE A 58 -9.38 -1.28 -12.82
N ASN A 59 -9.72 -2.33 -13.55
CA ASN A 59 -10.67 -3.35 -13.09
C ASN A 59 -9.99 -4.41 -12.22
N ASN A 60 -10.77 -5.33 -11.65
CA ASN A 60 -10.25 -6.37 -10.75
C ASN A 60 -9.22 -7.30 -11.44
N ASN A 61 -9.40 -7.64 -12.71
CA ASN A 61 -8.45 -8.50 -13.43
C ASN A 61 -7.10 -7.80 -13.61
N GLN A 62 -7.12 -6.51 -13.96
CA GLN A 62 -5.92 -5.69 -14.08
C GLN A 62 -5.24 -5.50 -12.71
N LYS A 63 -6.01 -5.26 -11.65
CA LYS A 63 -5.50 -5.17 -10.27
C LYS A 63 -4.81 -6.47 -9.85
N ASN A 64 -5.46 -7.60 -10.08
CA ASN A 64 -4.90 -8.92 -9.77
C ASN A 64 -3.61 -9.18 -10.57
N PHE A 65 -3.57 -8.80 -11.84
CA PHE A 65 -2.35 -8.89 -12.66
C PHE A 65 -1.22 -8.04 -12.08
N LEU A 66 -1.51 -6.79 -11.71
CA LEU A 66 -0.51 -5.90 -11.11
C LEU A 66 0.04 -6.49 -9.81
N PHE A 67 -0.80 -6.92 -8.87
CA PHE A 67 -0.29 -7.50 -7.62
C PHE A 67 0.58 -8.73 -7.84
N LYS A 68 0.27 -9.58 -8.83
CA LYS A 68 1.13 -10.74 -9.20
C LYS A 68 2.51 -10.34 -9.72
N LYS A 69 2.70 -9.09 -10.16
CA LYS A 69 3.94 -8.55 -10.73
C LYS A 69 4.62 -7.53 -9.81
N THR A 70 4.01 -7.23 -8.67
CA THR A 70 4.48 -6.22 -7.72
C THR A 70 5.39 -6.86 -6.68
N ASP A 71 6.56 -6.28 -6.46
CA ASP A 71 7.48 -6.69 -5.40
C ASP A 71 7.13 -6.05 -4.07
N LEU A 72 6.55 -4.85 -4.08
CA LEU A 72 6.30 -4.04 -2.89
C LEU A 72 5.11 -3.09 -3.09
N MET A 73 4.17 -3.08 -2.15
CA MET A 73 3.10 -2.10 -2.06
C MET A 73 3.57 -0.92 -1.19
N ILE A 74 3.28 0.31 -1.63
CA ILE A 74 3.60 1.50 -0.84
C ILE A 74 2.46 2.52 -0.91
N MET A 75 1.98 2.95 0.25
CA MET A 75 1.00 4.01 0.38
C MET A 75 1.22 4.76 1.71
N PRO A 76 2.21 5.67 1.77
CA PRO A 76 2.56 6.39 2.98
C PRO A 76 1.55 7.53 3.20
N THR A 77 0.39 7.20 3.76
CA THR A 77 -0.67 8.18 4.01
C THR A 77 -0.23 9.26 4.97
N THR A 78 -0.69 10.48 4.73
CA THR A 78 -0.52 11.63 5.63
C THR A 78 -1.77 11.85 6.46
N ASP A 79 -1.61 12.41 7.65
CA ASP A 79 -2.74 12.81 8.49
C ASP A 79 -3.35 14.10 7.93
N GLU A 80 -4.60 14.01 7.51
CA GLU A 80 -5.42 15.15 7.09
C GLU A 80 -6.70 15.26 7.94
N THR A 81 -6.58 14.98 9.25
CA THR A 81 -7.70 15.02 10.21
C THR A 81 -8.38 16.38 10.19
N ASN A 82 -7.62 17.48 9.99
CA ASN A 82 -8.17 18.82 9.81
C ASN A 82 -9.13 18.90 8.60
N ASN A 83 -8.94 18.08 7.58
CA ASN A 83 -9.79 17.97 6.40
C ASN A 83 -10.82 16.82 6.54
N ARG A 84 -10.98 16.24 7.72
CA ARG A 84 -11.85 15.10 8.01
C ARG A 84 -11.55 13.89 7.11
N SER A 85 -10.30 13.71 6.73
CA SER A 85 -9.85 12.63 5.86
C SER A 85 -8.71 11.85 6.53
N ILE A 86 -9.00 10.61 6.93
CA ILE A 86 -8.03 9.69 7.53
C ILE A 86 -8.13 8.33 6.82
N GLU A 87 -7.04 7.58 6.78
CA GLU A 87 -7.08 6.19 6.31
C GLU A 87 -7.72 5.31 7.38
N GLY A 88 -8.87 4.73 7.07
CA GLY A 88 -9.62 3.91 8.04
C GLY A 88 -8.90 2.62 8.39
N PHE A 89 -8.51 1.83 7.40
CA PHE A 89 -7.83 0.55 7.59
C PHE A 89 -6.78 0.27 6.51
N GLY A 90 -7.08 0.66 5.26
CA GLY A 90 -6.20 0.42 4.13
C GLY A 90 -6.39 -0.96 3.51
N ILE A 91 -7.60 -1.26 3.03
CA ILE A 91 -7.94 -2.55 2.37
C ILE A 91 -6.93 -2.92 1.28
N ALA A 92 -6.35 -1.94 0.59
CA ALA A 92 -5.35 -2.18 -0.45
C ALA A 92 -4.09 -2.92 0.06
N TYR A 93 -3.71 -2.74 1.32
CA TYR A 93 -2.61 -3.49 1.93
C TYR A 93 -2.96 -4.97 2.10
N ILE A 94 -4.21 -5.24 2.52
CA ILE A 94 -4.68 -6.63 2.65
C ILE A 94 -4.83 -7.29 1.27
N GLU A 95 -5.32 -6.55 0.28
CA GLU A 95 -5.38 -7.03 -1.11
C GLU A 95 -3.99 -7.40 -1.63
N ALA A 96 -2.97 -6.56 -1.40
CA ALA A 96 -1.58 -6.85 -1.75
C ALA A 96 -1.05 -8.08 -0.99
N ALA A 97 -1.35 -8.19 0.31
CA ALA A 97 -0.93 -9.28 1.17
C ALA A 97 -1.41 -10.66 0.66
N PHE A 98 -2.63 -10.79 0.13
CA PHE A 98 -3.12 -12.02 -0.48
C PHE A 98 -2.24 -12.52 -1.65
N TYR A 99 -1.48 -11.62 -2.27
CA TYR A 99 -0.52 -11.96 -3.35
C TYR A 99 0.92 -12.14 -2.83
N GLY A 100 1.13 -12.07 -1.51
CA GLY A 100 2.46 -12.17 -0.92
C GLY A 100 3.29 -10.91 -1.13
N VAL A 101 2.64 -9.76 -1.33
CA VAL A 101 3.28 -8.46 -1.51
C VAL A 101 3.33 -7.74 -0.17
N PRO A 102 4.53 -7.48 0.40
CA PRO A 102 4.66 -6.72 1.64
C PRO A 102 4.36 -5.25 1.39
N SER A 103 4.06 -4.52 2.45
CA SER A 103 3.66 -3.12 2.33
C SER A 103 4.52 -2.17 3.14
N ILE A 104 4.72 -0.94 2.61
CA ILE A 104 5.19 0.20 3.40
C ILE A 104 3.99 1.11 3.65
N ALA A 105 3.68 1.36 4.91
CA ALA A 105 2.54 2.16 5.36
C ALA A 105 2.99 3.19 6.42
N SER A 106 2.19 4.23 6.65
CA SER A 106 2.39 5.17 7.74
C SER A 106 1.68 4.69 9.01
N ASN A 107 2.11 5.17 10.17
CA ASN A 107 1.45 4.94 11.46
C ASN A 107 0.27 5.90 11.65
N ILE A 108 -0.78 5.76 10.81
CA ILE A 108 -1.93 6.68 10.79
C ILE A 108 -3.24 5.89 10.67
N GLY A 109 -4.23 6.24 11.47
CA GLY A 109 -5.53 5.59 11.47
C GLY A 109 -5.41 4.09 11.76
N GLY A 110 -6.12 3.26 11.02
CA GLY A 110 -6.10 1.80 11.15
C GLY A 110 -5.00 1.09 10.35
N THR A 111 -4.05 1.81 9.73
CA THR A 111 -3.01 1.18 8.91
C THR A 111 -2.11 0.21 9.69
N PRO A 112 -1.77 0.44 11.01
CA PRO A 112 -1.02 -0.53 11.80
C PRO A 112 -1.76 -1.85 12.09
N GLU A 113 -3.07 -1.87 11.89
CA GLU A 113 -3.85 -3.12 11.96
C GLU A 113 -3.74 -3.92 10.65
N ALA A 114 -3.59 -3.24 9.52
CA ALA A 114 -3.43 -3.88 8.21
C ALA A 114 -1.99 -4.37 7.96
N VAL A 115 -0.99 -3.59 8.40
CA VAL A 115 0.43 -3.90 8.21
C VAL A 115 1.12 -3.98 9.57
N ILE A 116 1.70 -5.15 9.89
CA ILE A 116 2.48 -5.34 11.11
C ILE A 116 3.94 -5.06 10.82
N HIS A 117 4.51 -4.07 11.54
CA HIS A 117 5.89 -3.64 11.37
C HIS A 117 6.88 -4.78 11.55
N GLU A 118 7.85 -4.91 10.61
CA GLU A 118 8.89 -5.95 10.58
C GLU A 118 8.36 -7.40 10.48
N GLU A 119 7.05 -7.58 10.37
CA GLU A 119 6.43 -8.90 10.24
C GLU A 119 5.77 -9.08 8.85
N THR A 120 4.90 -8.14 8.44
CA THR A 120 4.18 -8.18 7.16
C THR A 120 4.51 -7.01 6.24
N GLY A 121 5.33 -6.09 6.70
CA GLY A 121 5.77 -4.89 5.99
C GLY A 121 6.50 -3.94 6.91
N LEU A 122 6.60 -2.68 6.52
CA LEU A 122 7.20 -1.62 7.33
C LEU A 122 6.16 -0.53 7.64
N ILE A 123 6.12 -0.11 8.91
CA ILE A 123 5.40 1.10 9.34
C ILE A 123 6.40 2.23 9.47
N LEU A 124 6.17 3.32 8.75
CA LEU A 124 6.99 4.52 8.81
C LEU A 124 6.75 5.30 10.10
N SER A 125 7.81 5.70 10.77
CA SER A 125 7.72 6.60 11.94
C SER A 125 7.42 8.04 11.51
N LYS A 126 7.98 8.45 10.37
CA LYS A 126 7.76 9.76 9.73
C LYS A 126 7.62 9.57 8.24
N ILE A 127 6.94 10.51 7.60
CA ILE A 127 6.76 10.48 6.15
C ILE A 127 8.09 10.59 5.39
N ASP A 128 9.08 11.27 5.96
CA ASP A 128 10.40 11.43 5.36
C ASP A 128 11.20 10.12 5.29
N ASP A 129 10.79 9.09 6.05
CA ASP A 129 11.44 7.77 6.07
C ASP A 129 11.10 6.92 4.82
N VAL A 130 10.23 7.41 3.92
CA VAL A 130 9.85 6.71 2.68
C VAL A 130 11.07 6.27 1.86
N TYR A 131 12.07 7.15 1.69
CA TYR A 131 13.27 6.83 0.94
C TYR A 131 14.06 5.69 1.58
N SER A 132 14.33 5.77 2.88
CA SER A 132 15.12 4.75 3.60
C SER A 132 14.40 3.40 3.65
N ALA A 133 13.08 3.40 3.88
CA ALA A 133 12.28 2.19 3.89
C ALA A 133 12.23 1.51 2.51
N LEU A 134 12.03 2.29 1.43
CA LEU A 134 12.08 1.77 0.06
C LEU A 134 13.46 1.19 -0.25
N ARG A 135 14.53 1.94 0.00
CA ARG A 135 15.89 1.49 -0.26
C ARG A 135 16.21 0.21 0.51
N HIS A 136 15.80 0.14 1.77
CA HIS A 136 16.01 -1.04 2.61
C HIS A 136 15.36 -2.29 2.02
N LEU A 137 14.06 -2.23 1.66
CA LEU A 137 13.37 -3.40 1.10
C LEU A 137 13.80 -3.74 -0.33
N ILE A 138 14.16 -2.76 -1.15
CA ILE A 138 14.67 -3.03 -2.51
C ILE A 138 16.03 -3.70 -2.46
N SER A 139 16.91 -3.31 -1.53
CA SER A 139 18.25 -3.89 -1.39
C SER A 139 18.26 -5.28 -0.76
N ASP A 140 17.30 -5.58 0.13
CA ASP A 140 17.16 -6.90 0.79
C ASP A 140 15.96 -7.67 0.26
N LYS A 141 16.15 -8.33 -0.89
CA LYS A 141 15.10 -9.16 -1.52
C LYS A 141 14.67 -10.34 -0.64
N THR A 142 15.58 -10.88 0.18
CA THR A 142 15.28 -12.00 1.08
C THR A 142 14.31 -11.56 2.16
N LYS A 143 14.59 -10.44 2.82
CA LYS A 143 13.70 -9.82 3.81
C LYS A 143 12.35 -9.48 3.18
N THR A 144 12.35 -8.82 2.03
CA THR A 144 11.12 -8.41 1.33
C THR A 144 10.25 -9.62 1.01
N LYS A 145 10.83 -10.71 0.51
CA LYS A 145 10.12 -11.96 0.25
C LYS A 145 9.55 -12.59 1.52
N LYS A 146 10.32 -12.59 2.62
CA LYS A 146 9.86 -13.12 3.91
C LYS A 146 8.68 -12.31 4.46
N LEU A 147 8.75 -10.98 4.44
CA LEU A 147 7.65 -10.11 4.85
C LEU A 147 6.39 -10.37 4.01
N GLY A 148 6.54 -10.54 2.70
CA GLY A 148 5.44 -10.85 1.79
C GLY A 148 4.80 -12.22 2.09
N GLN A 149 5.59 -13.24 2.37
CA GLN A 149 5.08 -14.57 2.78
C GLN A 149 4.27 -14.47 4.07
N ASN A 150 4.78 -13.79 5.08
CA ASN A 150 4.08 -13.55 6.34
C ASN A 150 2.79 -12.76 6.12
N ALA A 151 2.83 -11.72 5.28
CA ALA A 151 1.65 -10.95 4.91
C ALA A 151 0.56 -11.83 4.30
N LYS A 152 0.94 -12.74 3.40
CA LYS A 152 0.01 -13.69 2.78
C LYS A 152 -0.62 -14.63 3.79
N ILE A 153 0.19 -15.27 4.64
CA ILE A 153 -0.30 -16.18 5.69
C ILE A 153 -1.31 -15.44 6.57
N ARG A 154 -0.96 -14.23 7.03
CA ARG A 154 -1.86 -13.43 7.86
C ARG A 154 -3.15 -13.04 7.15
N ALA A 155 -3.07 -12.63 5.87
CA ALA A 155 -4.25 -12.28 5.09
C ALA A 155 -5.19 -13.49 4.92
N GLU A 156 -4.64 -14.64 4.57
CA GLU A 156 -5.40 -15.89 4.39
C GLU A 156 -6.02 -16.39 5.70
N SER A 157 -5.37 -16.16 6.85
CA SER A 157 -5.89 -16.61 8.15
C SER A 157 -6.95 -15.69 8.74
N ASN A 158 -6.90 -14.36 8.44
CA ASN A 158 -7.72 -13.40 9.19
C ASN A 158 -8.72 -12.62 8.33
N TYR A 159 -8.52 -12.52 7.00
CA TYR A 159 -9.26 -11.58 6.15
C TYR A 159 -9.98 -12.22 4.97
N ARG A 160 -10.13 -13.55 4.94
CA ARG A 160 -10.99 -14.19 3.93
C ARG A 160 -12.43 -13.81 4.18
N TRP A 161 -13.10 -13.30 3.18
CA TRP A 161 -14.51 -12.92 3.27
C TRP A 161 -15.41 -14.00 3.84
N ALA A 162 -15.21 -15.27 3.45
CA ALA A 162 -15.98 -16.40 3.96
C ALA A 162 -15.88 -16.53 5.49
N ASP A 163 -14.70 -16.28 6.07
CA ASP A 163 -14.49 -16.40 7.51
C ASP A 163 -14.99 -15.16 8.25
N VAL A 164 -14.86 -14.00 7.65
CA VAL A 164 -15.42 -12.74 8.18
C VAL A 164 -16.95 -12.84 8.24
N ILE A 165 -17.61 -13.27 7.15
CA ILE A 165 -19.07 -13.44 7.10
C ILE A 165 -19.55 -14.42 8.18
N LYS A 166 -18.88 -15.56 8.37
CA LYS A 166 -19.24 -16.52 9.43
C LYS A 166 -19.25 -15.89 10.83
N LYS A 167 -18.24 -15.04 11.14
CA LYS A 167 -18.19 -14.32 12.41
C LYS A 167 -19.40 -13.39 12.59
N TYR A 168 -19.78 -12.66 11.53
CA TYR A 168 -20.96 -11.78 11.59
C TYR A 168 -22.26 -12.57 11.75
N LEU A 169 -22.46 -13.66 11.01
CA LEU A 169 -23.63 -14.51 11.13
C LEU A 169 -23.75 -15.08 12.55
N HIS A 170 -22.65 -15.54 13.14
CA HIS A 170 -22.65 -16.02 14.52
C HIS A 170 -23.07 -14.95 15.53
N ILE A 171 -22.68 -13.69 15.33
CA ILE A 171 -23.11 -12.58 16.19
C ILE A 171 -24.60 -12.33 16.06
N ILE A 172 -25.13 -12.33 14.83
CA ILE A 172 -26.55 -12.12 14.54
C ILE A 172 -27.41 -13.24 15.20
N ASP A 173 -27.02 -14.50 14.97
CA ASP A 173 -27.72 -15.66 15.56
C ASP A 173 -27.77 -15.62 17.11
N ASN A 174 -26.72 -15.08 17.75
CA ASN A 174 -26.65 -14.95 19.19
C ASN A 174 -27.53 -13.79 19.72
N ILE A 175 -27.77 -12.76 18.91
CA ILE A 175 -28.69 -11.66 19.27
C ILE A 175 -30.14 -12.16 19.19
N ASP A 176 -30.49 -12.87 18.12
CA ASP A 176 -31.87 -13.41 17.93
C ASP A 176 -32.26 -14.44 18.99
N ARG A 177 -31.30 -15.17 19.56
CA ARG A 177 -31.55 -16.13 20.66
C ARG A 177 -31.74 -15.48 22.04
N LYS A 178 -31.44 -14.19 22.18
CA LYS A 178 -31.55 -13.45 23.45
C LYS A 178 -32.82 -12.59 23.53
N ASN A 179 -33.58 -12.51 22.46
CA ASN A 179 -34.90 -11.89 22.36
C ASN A 179 -36.02 -12.99 22.28
#